data_628a397d89ed2866b78710ff3025bfa2
#
_entry.id   628a397d89ed2866b78710ff3025bfa2
#
_cell.length_a   1.000
_cell.length_b   1.000
_cell.length_c   1.000
_cell.angle_alpha   90.00
_cell.angle_beta   90.00
_cell.angle_gamma   90.00
#
_symmetry.space_group_name_H-M   'P 1'
#
loop_
_entity.id
_entity.type
_entity.pdbx_description
1 polymer ?
#
loop_
_entity_poly.entity_id
_entity_poly.type
_entity_poly.pdbx_seq_one_letter_code
_entity_poly.pdbx_strand_id
1 'polypeptide(L)'
;MAIQYLCPVCRGQLRVKNSILISAMSKSNKKGLIFLDPEIGNYTKTTHPSFELLKGEEYTIYCPICHAKLNREENPHLVNVIMIDEKGTEIEILFSNVVGEECTFKIKDKKVEMIGPDAERYKHYFDIPPEDRKYL
;
A
#
# COMPACT_ATOMS: atom_id res chain seq x y z
N MET A 1 -5.50 19.60 10.30
CA MET A 1 -6.10 18.27 10.36
C MET A 1 -5.09 17.21 9.99
N ALA A 2 -5.17 16.07 10.64
CA ALA A 2 -4.26 14.97 10.34
C ALA A 2 -4.63 14.29 9.02
N ILE A 3 -3.62 13.77 8.32
CA ILE A 3 -3.82 12.97 7.13
C ILE A 3 -4.48 11.64 7.51
N GLN A 4 -5.49 11.23 6.74
CA GLN A 4 -6.21 9.98 6.98
C GLN A 4 -5.86 8.95 5.90
N TYR A 5 -5.97 7.68 6.25
CA TYR A 5 -5.78 6.57 5.32
C TYR A 5 -6.97 5.63 5.42
N LEU A 6 -7.61 5.37 4.29
CA LEU A 6 -8.85 4.59 4.23
C LEU A 6 -8.70 3.35 3.36
N CYS A 7 -9.45 2.30 3.71
CA CYS A 7 -9.60 1.15 2.84
C CYS A 7 -10.40 1.56 1.58
N PRO A 8 -9.93 1.22 0.37
CA PRO A 8 -10.66 1.58 -0.85
C PRO A 8 -11.99 0.83 -1.00
N VAL A 9 -12.20 -0.25 -0.27
CA VAL A 9 -13.42 -1.07 -0.37
C VAL A 9 -14.46 -0.64 0.67
N CYS A 10 -14.12 -0.68 1.96
CA CYS A 10 -15.08 -0.36 3.03
C CYS A 10 -15.01 1.08 3.51
N ARG A 11 -13.99 1.83 3.08
CA ARG A 11 -13.76 3.22 3.48
C ARG A 11 -13.50 3.40 4.99
N GLY A 12 -13.18 2.30 5.67
CA GLY A 12 -12.83 2.35 7.09
C GLY A 12 -11.46 2.97 7.31
N GLN A 13 -11.29 3.65 8.45
CA GLN A 13 -10.05 4.32 8.80
C GLN A 13 -8.96 3.31 9.15
N LEU A 14 -7.86 3.34 8.42
CA LEU A 14 -6.70 2.46 8.64
C LEU A 14 -5.63 3.10 9.53
N ARG A 15 -5.71 4.41 9.74
CA ARG A 15 -4.74 5.10 10.59
C ARG A 15 -5.18 5.06 12.04
N VAL A 16 -4.29 4.56 12.91
CA VAL A 16 -4.48 4.54 14.35
C VAL A 16 -3.31 5.32 14.97
N LYS A 17 -3.59 6.51 15.50
CA LYS A 17 -2.57 7.42 16.02
C LYS A 17 -1.49 7.71 14.97
N ASN A 18 -0.26 7.25 15.18
CA ASN A 18 0.86 7.51 14.30
C ASN A 18 1.22 6.32 13.42
N SER A 19 0.28 5.41 13.19
CA SER A 19 0.51 4.21 12.38
C SER A 19 -0.64 3.92 11.45
N ILE A 20 -0.34 3.32 10.31
CA ILE A 20 -1.34 2.74 9.43
C ILE A 20 -1.35 1.25 9.73
N LEU A 21 -2.53 0.70 10.00
CA LEU A 21 -2.68 -0.72 10.34
C LEU A 21 -3.22 -1.50 9.16
N ILE A 22 -2.48 -2.54 8.75
CA ILE A 22 -2.92 -3.46 7.70
C ILE A 22 -2.72 -4.89 8.17
N SER A 23 -3.48 -5.80 7.58
CA SER A 23 -3.34 -7.23 7.81
C SER A 23 -2.57 -7.84 6.66
N ALA A 24 -1.70 -8.80 6.96
CA ALA A 24 -0.87 -9.43 5.94
C ALA A 24 -0.87 -10.94 6.10
N MET A 25 -0.69 -11.64 4.97
CA MET A 25 -0.52 -13.07 4.95
C MET A 25 0.69 -13.42 4.10
N SER A 26 1.61 -14.22 4.66
CA SER A 26 2.78 -14.69 3.92
C SER A 26 2.42 -15.84 2.98
N LYS A 27 3.35 -16.21 2.10
CA LYS A 27 3.16 -17.36 1.20
C LYS A 27 3.03 -18.68 1.96
N SER A 28 3.54 -18.75 3.17
CA SER A 28 3.39 -19.92 4.05
C SER A 28 2.13 -19.88 4.90
N ASN A 29 1.19 -18.98 4.58
CA ASN A 29 -0.11 -18.81 5.25
C ASN A 29 -0.02 -18.31 6.70
N LYS A 30 1.08 -17.68 7.07
CA LYS A 30 1.18 -16.99 8.36
C LYS A 30 0.49 -15.65 8.23
N LYS A 31 -0.35 -15.32 9.22
CA LYS A 31 -1.09 -14.06 9.25
C LYS A 31 -0.59 -13.17 10.37
N GLY A 32 -0.61 -11.87 10.12
CA GLY A 32 -0.21 -10.90 11.13
C GLY A 32 -0.62 -9.50 10.75
N LEU A 33 -0.44 -8.58 11.70
CA LEU A 33 -0.71 -7.16 11.50
C LEU A 33 0.61 -6.43 11.28
N ILE A 34 0.60 -5.46 10.38
CA ILE A 34 1.75 -4.61 10.09
C ILE A 34 1.36 -3.18 10.41
N PHE A 35 2.22 -2.50 11.18
CA PHE A 35 2.10 -1.06 11.43
C PHE A 35 3.05 -0.33 10.49
N LEU A 36 2.51 0.53 9.65
CA LEU A 36 3.28 1.36 8.73
C LEU A 36 3.33 2.79 9.24
N ASP A 37 4.41 3.50 8.90
CA ASP A 37 4.49 4.92 9.21
C ASP A 37 3.62 5.70 8.22
N PRO A 38 2.77 6.63 8.67
CA PRO A 38 1.90 7.39 7.77
C PRO A 38 2.63 8.44 6.93
N GLU A 39 3.89 8.73 7.25
CA GLU A 39 4.67 9.67 6.45
C GLU A 39 5.10 9.03 5.13
N ILE A 40 4.72 9.65 4.01
CA ILE A 40 5.10 9.18 2.68
C ILE A 40 6.63 9.25 2.54
N GLY A 41 7.23 8.13 2.12
CA GLY A 41 8.69 8.04 2.00
C GLY A 41 9.37 7.41 3.21
N ASN A 42 8.64 7.23 4.30
CA ASN A 42 9.14 6.50 5.47
C ASN A 42 8.65 5.05 5.39
N TYR A 43 9.56 4.12 5.15
CA TYR A 43 9.24 2.70 4.92
C TYR A 43 9.41 1.83 6.16
N THR A 44 9.45 2.45 7.34
CA THR A 44 9.53 1.74 8.62
C THR A 44 8.27 0.89 8.84
N LYS A 45 8.46 -0.38 9.15
CA LYS A 45 7.39 -1.33 9.43
C LYS A 45 7.62 -1.96 10.79
N THR A 46 6.54 -2.13 11.53
CA THR A 46 6.58 -2.78 12.85
C THR A 46 5.59 -3.93 12.89
N THR A 47 6.04 -5.08 13.36
CA THR A 47 5.20 -6.27 13.49
C THR A 47 5.43 -6.90 14.86
N HIS A 48 4.50 -7.77 15.26
CA HIS A 48 4.70 -8.60 16.45
C HIS A 48 5.87 -9.58 16.18
N PRO A 49 6.69 -9.91 17.21
CA PRO A 49 7.80 -10.85 16.99
C PRO A 49 7.43 -12.21 16.42
N SER A 50 6.17 -12.65 16.60
CA SER A 50 5.69 -13.91 16.02
C SER A 50 5.44 -13.83 14.52
N PHE A 51 5.43 -12.64 13.95
CA PHE A 51 5.21 -12.42 12.51
C PHE A 51 6.38 -11.63 11.93
N GLU A 52 7.43 -12.33 11.56
CA GLU A 52 8.66 -11.72 11.05
C GLU A 52 8.53 -11.43 9.55
N LEU A 53 8.90 -10.19 9.17
CA LEU A 53 8.96 -9.80 7.77
C LEU A 53 10.34 -10.12 7.21
N LEU A 54 10.39 -10.94 6.16
CA LEU A 54 11.64 -11.34 5.54
C LEU A 54 11.88 -10.55 4.26
N LYS A 55 13.06 -9.96 4.14
CA LYS A 55 13.44 -9.15 2.97
C LYS A 55 13.31 -9.96 1.69
N GLY A 56 12.65 -9.36 0.68
CA GLY A 56 12.44 -10.00 -0.60
C GLY A 56 11.19 -10.84 -0.69
N GLU A 57 10.52 -11.14 0.42
CA GLU A 57 9.26 -11.87 0.41
C GLU A 57 8.09 -10.97 0.05
N GLU A 58 7.12 -11.55 -0.65
CA GLU A 58 5.86 -10.92 -0.99
C GLU A 58 4.80 -11.30 0.03
N TYR A 59 3.92 -10.35 0.34
CA TYR A 59 2.81 -10.56 1.25
C TYR A 59 1.50 -10.15 0.59
N THR A 60 0.44 -10.90 0.84
CA THR A 60 -0.90 -10.48 0.46
C THR A 60 -1.44 -9.59 1.57
N ILE A 61 -1.90 -8.40 1.20
CA ILE A 61 -2.34 -7.39 2.16
C ILE A 61 -3.86 -7.30 2.15
N TYR A 62 -4.44 -7.26 3.34
CA TYR A 62 -5.88 -7.19 3.54
C TYR A 62 -6.25 -6.02 4.44
N CYS A 63 -7.44 -5.47 4.22
CA CYS A 63 -8.01 -4.52 5.16
C CYS A 63 -8.33 -5.26 6.47
N PRO A 64 -7.88 -4.74 7.63
CA PRO A 64 -8.18 -5.40 8.91
C PRO A 64 -9.64 -5.27 9.33
N ILE A 65 -10.42 -4.43 8.67
CA ILE A 65 -11.84 -4.20 8.98
C ILE A 65 -12.75 -5.10 8.15
N CYS A 66 -12.67 -4.98 6.81
CA CYS A 66 -13.56 -5.72 5.91
C CYS A 66 -12.93 -6.98 5.32
N HIS A 67 -11.64 -7.17 5.52
CA HIS A 67 -10.85 -8.31 5.03
C HIS A 67 -10.71 -8.37 3.51
N ALA A 68 -11.01 -7.29 2.80
CA ALA A 68 -10.81 -7.24 1.36
C ALA A 68 -9.32 -7.22 1.03
N LYS A 69 -8.95 -7.89 -0.05
CA LYS A 69 -7.59 -7.91 -0.55
C LYS A 69 -7.25 -6.57 -1.16
N LEU A 70 -6.15 -5.97 -0.73
CA LEU A 70 -5.74 -4.63 -1.18
C LEU A 70 -4.70 -4.66 -2.29
N ASN A 71 -4.11 -5.83 -2.61
CA ASN A 71 -3.22 -5.96 -3.77
C ASN A 71 -4.00 -5.75 -5.06
N ARG A 72 -3.41 -5.02 -6.01
CA ARG A 72 -4.05 -4.76 -7.31
C ARG A 72 -4.11 -6.03 -8.13
N GLU A 73 -5.20 -6.25 -8.84
CA GLU A 73 -5.33 -7.41 -9.73
C GLU A 73 -4.36 -7.33 -10.90
N GLU A 74 -4.19 -6.14 -11.47
CA GLU A 74 -3.32 -5.91 -12.63
C GLU A 74 -1.84 -6.03 -12.28
N ASN A 75 -1.48 -5.73 -11.03
CA ASN A 75 -0.11 -5.85 -10.54
C ASN A 75 -0.13 -6.17 -9.05
N PRO A 76 -0.07 -7.47 -8.70
CA PRO A 76 -0.19 -7.89 -7.29
C PRO A 76 0.94 -7.43 -6.38
N HIS A 77 2.03 -6.90 -6.93
CA HIS A 77 3.10 -6.31 -6.13
C HIS A 77 2.74 -4.93 -5.58
N LEU A 78 1.68 -4.32 -6.10
CA LEU A 78 1.24 -3.00 -5.66
C LEU A 78 -0.03 -3.10 -4.83
N VAL A 79 0.00 -2.45 -3.67
CA VAL A 79 -1.11 -2.42 -2.70
C VAL A 79 -1.74 -1.03 -2.74
N ASN A 80 -3.07 -0.98 -2.75
CA ASN A 80 -3.83 0.26 -2.87
C ASN A 80 -4.50 0.65 -1.55
N VAL A 81 -4.28 1.91 -1.13
CA VAL A 81 -5.04 2.55 -0.05
C VAL A 81 -5.40 3.96 -0.50
N ILE A 82 -6.34 4.59 0.20
CA ILE A 82 -6.76 5.96 -0.09
C ILE A 82 -6.21 6.88 1.00
N MET A 83 -5.56 7.97 0.60
CA MET A 83 -5.12 9.02 1.51
C MET A 83 -6.07 10.21 1.40
N ILE A 84 -6.50 10.75 2.54
CA ILE A 84 -7.21 12.02 2.60
C ILE A 84 -6.23 13.03 3.17
N ASP A 85 -5.86 14.03 2.38
CA ASP A 85 -4.89 15.03 2.83
C ASP A 85 -5.53 16.07 3.75
N GLU A 86 -4.72 17.02 4.20
CA GLU A 86 -5.17 18.04 5.15
C GLU A 86 -6.30 18.93 4.60
N LYS A 87 -6.41 19.00 3.28
CA LYS A 87 -7.44 19.78 2.59
C LYS A 87 -8.70 18.97 2.29
N GLY A 88 -8.72 17.68 2.67
CA GLY A 88 -9.83 16.78 2.38
C GLY A 88 -9.79 16.17 0.99
N THR A 89 -8.68 16.32 0.26
CA THR A 89 -8.54 15.76 -1.09
C THR A 89 -8.21 14.27 -1.02
N GLU A 90 -8.95 13.47 -1.80
CA GLU A 90 -8.64 12.04 -1.92
C GLU A 90 -7.50 11.81 -2.90
N ILE A 91 -6.52 11.03 -2.47
CA ILE A 91 -5.36 10.67 -3.27
C ILE A 91 -5.22 9.16 -3.21
N GLU A 92 -5.07 8.51 -4.37
CA GLU A 92 -4.82 7.09 -4.42
C GLU A 92 -3.34 6.82 -4.14
N ILE A 93 -3.06 5.92 -3.20
CA ILE A 93 -1.70 5.54 -2.83
C ILE A 93 -1.47 4.09 -3.21
N LEU A 94 -0.39 3.83 -3.94
CA LEU A 94 0.08 2.48 -4.24
C LEU A 94 1.46 2.29 -3.63
N PHE A 95 1.70 1.15 -3.02
CA PHE A 95 3.02 0.82 -2.48
C PHE A 95 3.32 -0.66 -2.68
N SER A 96 4.61 -1.03 -2.63
CA SER A 96 5.03 -2.41 -2.84
C SER A 96 4.70 -3.32 -1.66
N ASN A 97 4.27 -4.55 -1.96
CA ASN A 97 4.07 -5.60 -0.95
C ASN A 97 5.34 -6.44 -0.73
N VAL A 98 6.41 -6.14 -1.44
CA VAL A 98 7.68 -6.85 -1.30
C VAL A 98 8.51 -6.18 -0.20
N VAL A 99 8.89 -6.95 0.82
CA VAL A 99 9.68 -6.41 1.94
C VAL A 99 11.06 -5.99 1.45
N GLY A 100 11.44 -4.75 1.77
CA GLY A 100 12.70 -4.16 1.36
C GLY A 100 12.61 -3.30 0.11
N GLU A 101 11.52 -3.38 -0.66
CA GLU A 101 11.30 -2.45 -1.75
C GLU A 101 10.74 -1.14 -1.21
N GLU A 102 11.38 -0.06 -1.62
CA GLU A 102 10.99 1.29 -1.19
C GLU A 102 10.39 2.04 -2.37
N CYS A 103 9.07 1.96 -2.52
CA CYS A 103 8.38 2.69 -3.57
C CYS A 103 6.97 3.04 -3.11
N THR A 104 6.53 4.24 -3.49
CA THR A 104 5.18 4.73 -3.26
C THR A 104 4.76 5.55 -4.48
N PHE A 105 3.53 5.38 -4.91
CA PHE A 105 2.96 6.15 -6.01
C PHE A 105 1.75 6.91 -5.49
N LYS A 106 1.77 8.24 -5.67
CA LYS A 106 0.64 9.10 -5.35
C LYS A 106 -0.07 9.44 -6.65
N ILE A 107 -1.33 9.07 -6.77
CA ILE A 107 -2.13 9.32 -7.98
C ILE A 107 -3.22 10.29 -7.65
N LYS A 108 -3.16 11.49 -8.25
CA LYS A 108 -4.13 12.55 -8.08
C LYS A 108 -4.43 13.15 -9.46
N ASP A 109 -5.71 13.20 -9.82
CA ASP A 109 -6.16 13.75 -11.10
C ASP A 109 -5.40 13.17 -12.31
N LYS A 110 -5.20 11.86 -12.31
CA LYS A 110 -4.47 11.09 -13.34
C LYS A 110 -2.97 11.37 -13.40
N LYS A 111 -2.46 12.22 -12.50
CA LYS A 111 -1.01 12.47 -12.38
C LYS A 111 -0.41 11.51 -11.38
N VAL A 112 0.72 10.92 -11.73
CA VAL A 112 1.42 9.95 -10.89
C VAL A 112 2.72 10.57 -10.38
N GLU A 113 2.87 10.64 -9.06
CA GLU A 113 4.11 11.03 -8.42
C GLU A 113 4.78 9.77 -7.88
N MET A 114 6.03 9.53 -8.31
CA MET A 114 6.80 8.35 -7.89
C MET A 114 7.76 8.72 -6.77
N ILE A 115 7.74 7.96 -5.69
CA ILE A 115 8.55 8.20 -4.50
C ILE A 115 9.28 6.91 -4.14
N GLY A 116 10.57 7.03 -3.81
CA GLY A 116 11.40 5.92 -3.37
C GLY A 116 12.33 5.39 -4.46
N PRO A 117 13.46 4.79 -4.06
CA PRO A 117 14.49 4.34 -5.02
C PRO A 117 14.05 3.17 -5.90
N ASP A 118 13.06 2.38 -5.47
CA ASP A 118 12.60 1.22 -6.23
C ASP A 118 11.39 1.51 -7.12
N ALA A 119 10.93 2.76 -7.16
CA ALA A 119 9.74 3.14 -7.94
C ALA A 119 9.90 2.88 -9.43
N GLU A 120 11.12 2.98 -9.96
CA GLU A 120 11.37 2.77 -11.38
C GLU A 120 11.04 1.36 -11.87
N ARG A 121 11.05 0.37 -10.98
CA ARG A 121 10.69 -1.01 -11.32
C ARG A 121 9.26 -1.13 -11.84
N TYR A 122 8.40 -0.18 -11.46
CA TYR A 122 6.98 -0.20 -11.78
C TYR A 122 6.60 0.90 -12.79
N LYS A 123 7.58 1.59 -13.35
CA LYS A 123 7.34 2.72 -14.24
C LYS A 123 6.46 2.34 -15.43
N HIS A 124 6.71 1.20 -16.04
CA HIS A 124 5.95 0.75 -17.21
C HIS A 124 4.47 0.54 -16.92
N TYR A 125 4.12 0.18 -15.68
CA TYR A 125 2.73 0.02 -15.29
C TYR A 125 1.94 1.33 -15.50
N PHE A 126 2.57 2.48 -15.24
CA PHE A 126 1.93 3.79 -15.34
C PHE A 126 2.05 4.40 -16.74
N ASP A 127 2.91 3.85 -17.61
CA ASP A 127 3.04 4.29 -19.01
C ASP A 127 1.93 3.71 -19.89
N ILE A 128 1.21 2.70 -19.39
CA ILE A 128 0.14 2.03 -20.12
C ILE A 128 -1.20 2.66 -19.73
N PRO A 129 -2.10 2.96 -20.70
CA PRO A 129 -3.42 3.50 -20.39
C PRO A 129 -4.15 2.64 -19.36
N PRO A 130 -4.90 3.25 -18.43
CA PRO A 130 -5.59 2.50 -17.37
C PRO A 130 -6.46 1.34 -17.88
N GLU A 131 -7.13 1.52 -19.02
CA GLU A 131 -7.99 0.50 -19.62
C GLU A 131 -7.23 -0.72 -20.10
N ASP A 132 -5.92 -0.57 -20.39
CA ASP A 132 -5.09 -1.65 -20.88
C ASP A 132 -4.25 -2.34 -19.80
N ARG A 133 -4.21 -1.78 -18.59
CA ARG A 133 -3.38 -2.33 -17.49
C ARG A 133 -3.80 -3.73 -17.07
N LYS A 134 -5.05 -4.08 -17.27
CA LYS A 134 -5.56 -5.42 -16.94
C LYS A 134 -4.92 -6.55 -17.74
N TYR A 135 -4.22 -6.21 -18.82
CA TYR A 135 -3.53 -7.18 -19.67
C TYR A 135 -2.07 -7.40 -19.29
N LEU A 136 -1.60 -6.75 -18.24
CA LEU A 136 -0.22 -6.88 -17.76
C LEU A 136 0.01 -8.13 -16.94
#